data_b6dfdf3be6baaa2a7e92fb7404bc815d
#
_entry.id   b6dfdf3be6baaa2a7e92fb7404bc815d
#
_cell.length_a   1.000
_cell.length_b   1.000
_cell.length_c   1.000
_cell.angle_alpha   90.00
_cell.angle_beta   90.00
_cell.angle_gamma   90.00
#
_symmetry.space_group_name_H-M   'P 1'
#
loop_
_entity.id
_entity.type
_entity.pdbx_description
1 polymer ?
#
loop_
_entity_poly.entity_id
_entity_poly.type
_entity_poly.pdbx_seq_one_letter_code
_entity_poly.pdbx_strand_id
1 'polypeptide(L)'
;MPEIDVENRKETDIWKFETTPRMSSYLLAFVAGDLQGVTATTKNGTLVGVYSTKAHPLSNLEFSLDIAVRSIEFYEDYYGVKYPIPQSLHIALPDFSAGAMENWGLVTYREVYLVVDENSTFASRQQVALVIAHELAHQWFGNLVTMKWWDDLWLNESFANMMEYVCVDAIEPSWNI
;
A
#
# COMPACT_ATOMS: atom_id res chain seq x y z
N MET A 1 -9.65 6.15 -2.31
CA MET A 1 -11.00 5.86 -2.86
C MET A 1 -11.04 6.22 -4.33
N PRO A 2 -11.76 5.51 -5.19
CA PRO A 2 -11.89 5.85 -6.61
C PRO A 2 -12.43 7.26 -6.82
N GLU A 3 -11.92 7.93 -7.85
CA GLU A 3 -12.45 9.18 -8.34
C GLU A 3 -13.81 8.94 -9.03
N ILE A 4 -14.78 9.79 -8.76
CA ILE A 4 -16.11 9.72 -9.37
C ILE A 4 -16.44 10.91 -10.25
N ASP A 5 -15.80 12.07 -10.05
CA ASP A 5 -16.06 13.28 -10.81
C ASP A 5 -14.96 14.32 -10.63
N VAL A 6 -14.70 15.12 -11.67
CA VAL A 6 -13.85 16.31 -11.59
C VAL A 6 -14.62 17.50 -12.15
N GLU A 7 -14.93 18.46 -11.30
CA GLU A 7 -15.56 19.72 -11.68
C GLU A 7 -14.49 20.78 -11.97
N ASN A 8 -14.28 21.08 -13.24
CA ASN A 8 -13.31 22.10 -13.65
C ASN A 8 -13.91 23.51 -13.46
N ARG A 9 -13.21 24.35 -12.72
CA ARG A 9 -13.54 25.76 -12.50
C ARG A 9 -12.43 26.66 -13.07
N LYS A 10 -12.71 27.96 -13.21
CA LYS A 10 -11.77 28.90 -13.86
C LYS A 10 -10.37 28.94 -13.25
N GLU A 11 -10.27 28.77 -11.93
CA GLU A 11 -9.00 28.91 -11.18
C GLU A 11 -8.67 27.68 -10.32
N THR A 12 -9.59 26.72 -10.21
CA THR A 12 -9.47 25.54 -9.36
C THR A 12 -10.24 24.36 -9.95
N ASP A 13 -9.85 23.16 -9.62
CA ASP A 13 -10.61 21.95 -9.89
C ASP A 13 -11.11 21.33 -8.58
N ILE A 14 -12.31 20.77 -8.60
CA ILE A 14 -12.86 20.02 -7.48
C ILE A 14 -12.87 18.54 -7.85
N TRP A 15 -12.07 17.78 -7.14
CA TRP A 15 -12.00 16.33 -7.27
C TRP A 15 -12.94 15.70 -6.27
N LYS A 16 -13.84 14.84 -6.74
CA LYS A 16 -14.78 14.09 -5.90
C LYS A 16 -14.40 12.62 -5.94
N PHE A 17 -14.37 12.01 -4.76
CA PHE A 17 -14.05 10.61 -4.60
C PHE A 17 -15.23 9.87 -3.97
N GLU A 18 -15.26 8.56 -4.12
CA GLU A 18 -16.20 7.71 -3.40
C GLU A 18 -16.09 7.88 -1.89
N THR A 19 -17.20 7.67 -1.19
CA THR A 19 -17.24 7.74 0.27
C THR A 19 -16.36 6.64 0.86
N THR A 20 -15.49 7.00 1.81
CA THR A 20 -14.67 6.02 2.55
C THR A 20 -15.56 5.14 3.43
N PRO A 21 -15.15 3.90 3.74
CA PRO A 21 -15.66 3.23 4.92
C PRO A 21 -15.46 4.09 6.17
N ARG A 22 -16.18 3.76 7.27
CA ARG A 22 -15.89 4.39 8.55
C ARG A 22 -14.46 4.03 8.97
N MET A 23 -13.63 5.04 9.18
CA MET A 23 -12.21 4.86 9.51
C MET A 23 -11.71 5.91 10.50
N SER A 24 -10.58 5.64 11.13
CA SER A 24 -9.88 6.62 11.95
C SER A 24 -9.30 7.75 11.08
N SER A 25 -9.34 8.98 11.58
CA SER A 25 -8.93 10.16 10.81
C SER A 25 -7.43 10.20 10.48
N TYR A 26 -6.59 9.49 11.24
CA TYR A 26 -5.16 9.42 10.98
C TYR A 26 -4.81 8.66 9.68
N LEU A 27 -5.73 7.85 9.17
CA LEU A 27 -5.59 7.11 7.92
C LEU A 27 -5.84 7.97 6.67
N LEU A 28 -6.35 9.21 6.84
CA LEU A 28 -6.63 10.07 5.71
C LEU A 28 -5.33 10.58 5.08
N ALA A 29 -5.18 10.33 3.78
CA ALA A 29 -4.10 10.88 2.97
C ALA A 29 -4.63 11.37 1.62
N PHE A 30 -3.93 12.32 1.05
CA PHE A 30 -4.08 12.73 -0.34
C PHE A 30 -2.70 13.09 -0.90
N VAL A 31 -2.50 12.83 -2.17
CA VAL A 31 -1.26 13.16 -2.88
C VAL A 31 -1.63 13.87 -4.18
N ALA A 32 -0.95 14.96 -4.47
CA ALA A 32 -1.08 15.70 -5.71
C ALA A 32 0.30 16.04 -6.25
N GLY A 33 0.52 15.82 -7.54
CA GLY A 33 1.81 16.09 -8.18
C GLY A 33 1.90 15.46 -9.56
N ASP A 34 3.05 15.65 -10.21
CA ASP A 34 3.35 15.02 -11.49
C ASP A 34 3.87 13.60 -11.27
N LEU A 35 2.95 12.67 -11.23
CA LEU A 35 3.18 11.27 -10.90
C LEU A 35 3.11 10.38 -12.14
N GLN A 36 3.77 9.25 -12.06
CA GLN A 36 3.64 8.13 -12.99
C GLN A 36 3.52 6.82 -12.21
N GLY A 37 2.99 5.77 -12.82
CA GLY A 37 2.81 4.52 -12.12
C GLY A 37 2.50 3.35 -13.03
N VAL A 38 2.47 2.19 -12.43
CA VAL A 38 2.07 0.91 -13.02
C VAL A 38 0.89 0.34 -12.25
N THR A 39 0.02 -0.39 -12.93
CA THR A 39 -1.19 -0.94 -12.30
C THR A 39 -1.43 -2.39 -12.70
N ALA A 40 -2.08 -3.13 -11.83
CA ALA A 40 -2.58 -4.48 -12.07
C ALA A 40 -3.90 -4.69 -11.31
N THR A 41 -4.55 -5.81 -11.54
CA THR A 41 -5.79 -6.17 -10.84
C THR A 41 -5.61 -7.54 -10.19
N THR A 42 -5.97 -7.67 -8.92
CA THR A 42 -5.96 -8.95 -8.22
C THR A 42 -7.02 -9.91 -8.80
N LYS A 43 -6.90 -11.21 -8.52
CA LYS A 43 -7.89 -12.23 -8.93
C LYS A 43 -9.31 -11.91 -8.46
N ASN A 44 -9.48 -11.15 -7.39
CA ASN A 44 -10.78 -10.76 -6.83
C ASN A 44 -11.26 -9.37 -7.30
N GLY A 45 -10.52 -8.71 -8.20
CA GLY A 45 -10.95 -7.46 -8.85
C GLY A 45 -10.49 -6.17 -8.17
N THR A 46 -9.63 -6.24 -7.15
CA THR A 46 -9.03 -5.04 -6.54
C THR A 46 -8.01 -4.43 -7.49
N LEU A 47 -8.16 -3.15 -7.82
CA LEU A 47 -7.14 -2.40 -8.57
C LEU A 47 -5.95 -2.10 -7.65
N VAL A 48 -4.76 -2.52 -8.06
CA VAL A 48 -3.51 -2.21 -7.36
C VAL A 48 -2.67 -1.29 -8.24
N GLY A 49 -2.15 -0.20 -7.68
CA GLY A 49 -1.29 0.73 -8.40
C GLY A 49 -0.06 1.10 -7.58
N VAL A 50 1.09 1.20 -8.24
CA VAL A 50 2.33 1.68 -7.63
C VAL A 50 2.81 2.90 -8.39
N TYR A 51 3.04 3.98 -7.67
CA TYR A 51 3.31 5.30 -8.22
C TYR A 51 4.58 5.91 -7.64
N SER A 52 5.22 6.76 -8.43
CA SER A 52 6.35 7.60 -8.02
C SER A 52 6.36 8.92 -8.79
N THR A 53 7.27 9.82 -8.43
CA THR A 53 7.64 10.94 -9.31
C THR A 53 8.30 10.40 -10.58
N LYS A 54 8.40 11.23 -11.61
CA LYS A 54 9.09 10.89 -12.88
C LYS A 54 10.62 10.76 -12.75
N ALA A 55 11.17 10.91 -11.55
CA ALA A 55 12.60 10.67 -11.28
C ALA A 55 13.01 9.20 -11.45
N HIS A 56 12.06 8.27 -11.32
CA HIS A 56 12.31 6.83 -11.40
C HIS A 56 11.68 6.24 -12.67
N PRO A 57 12.37 5.36 -13.41
CA PRO A 57 11.76 4.59 -14.50
C PRO A 57 10.58 3.74 -14.02
N LEU A 58 9.56 3.53 -14.87
CA LEU A 58 8.40 2.70 -14.53
C LEU A 58 8.79 1.27 -14.16
N SER A 59 9.84 0.72 -14.80
CA SER A 59 10.36 -0.62 -14.49
C SER A 59 10.77 -0.80 -13.02
N ASN A 60 11.15 0.29 -12.34
CA ASN A 60 11.54 0.24 -10.93
C ASN A 60 10.34 0.07 -9.97
N LEU A 61 9.11 0.12 -10.49
CA LEU A 61 7.88 -0.04 -9.73
C LEU A 61 7.25 -1.44 -9.89
N GLU A 62 7.68 -2.20 -10.91
CA GLU A 62 7.06 -3.48 -11.28
C GLU A 62 7.23 -4.55 -10.19
N PHE A 63 8.39 -4.61 -9.55
CA PHE A 63 8.63 -5.53 -8.43
C PHE A 63 7.64 -5.28 -7.28
N SER A 64 7.48 -4.03 -6.88
CA SER A 64 6.58 -3.64 -5.80
C SER A 64 5.11 -3.86 -6.16
N LEU A 65 4.74 -3.69 -7.43
CA LEU A 65 3.40 -4.01 -7.90
C LEU A 65 3.11 -5.51 -7.78
N ASP A 66 4.03 -6.37 -8.22
CA ASP A 66 3.90 -7.82 -8.11
C ASP A 66 3.76 -8.27 -6.65
N ILE A 67 4.63 -7.77 -5.76
CA ILE A 67 4.55 -8.04 -4.31
C ILE A 67 3.22 -7.59 -3.74
N ALA A 68 2.76 -6.37 -4.06
CA ALA A 68 1.50 -5.84 -3.53
C ALA A 68 0.28 -6.66 -3.97
N VAL A 69 0.21 -7.05 -5.24
CA VAL A 69 -0.87 -7.91 -5.77
C VAL A 69 -0.91 -9.25 -5.04
N ARG A 70 0.23 -9.94 -4.98
CA ARG A 70 0.33 -11.27 -4.33
C ARG A 70 0.07 -11.20 -2.82
N SER A 71 0.51 -10.13 -2.17
CA SER A 71 0.23 -9.93 -0.73
C SER A 71 -1.25 -9.74 -0.45
N ILE A 72 -1.97 -8.93 -1.24
CA ILE A 72 -3.41 -8.77 -1.09
C ILE A 72 -4.12 -10.11 -1.29
N GLU A 73 -3.78 -10.86 -2.34
CA GLU A 73 -4.37 -12.16 -2.63
C GLU A 73 -4.10 -13.18 -1.52
N PHE A 74 -2.86 -13.17 -0.98
CA PHE A 74 -2.51 -14.01 0.17
C PHE A 74 -3.34 -13.66 1.40
N TYR A 75 -3.46 -12.36 1.76
CA TYR A 75 -4.21 -11.96 2.94
C TYR A 75 -5.72 -12.23 2.80
N GLU A 76 -6.28 -12.03 1.61
CA GLU A 76 -7.69 -12.39 1.35
C GLU A 76 -7.96 -13.87 1.60
N ASP A 77 -7.06 -14.75 1.12
CA ASP A 77 -7.17 -16.20 1.31
C ASP A 77 -6.89 -16.60 2.77
N TYR A 78 -5.87 -16.01 3.38
CA TYR A 78 -5.46 -16.33 4.75
C TYR A 78 -6.51 -15.94 5.81
N TYR A 79 -7.07 -14.73 5.68
CA TYR A 79 -8.09 -14.24 6.62
C TYR A 79 -9.50 -14.67 6.24
N GLY A 80 -9.74 -15.14 5.03
CA GLY A 80 -11.08 -15.42 4.51
C GLY A 80 -11.94 -14.16 4.35
N VAL A 81 -11.33 -12.98 4.31
CA VAL A 81 -11.99 -11.68 4.23
C VAL A 81 -11.39 -10.89 3.07
N LYS A 82 -12.21 -10.52 2.10
CA LYS A 82 -11.77 -9.73 0.94
C LYS A 82 -11.26 -8.35 1.35
N TYR A 83 -10.34 -7.83 0.56
CA TYR A 83 -9.89 -6.44 0.67
C TYR A 83 -11.10 -5.50 0.61
N PRO A 84 -11.28 -4.63 1.62
CA PRO A 84 -12.59 -4.01 1.85
C PRO A 84 -12.94 -2.83 0.93
N ILE A 85 -11.97 -2.36 0.14
CA ILE A 85 -12.16 -1.22 -0.77
C ILE A 85 -11.70 -1.57 -2.19
N PRO A 86 -12.20 -0.90 -3.25
CA PRO A 86 -12.00 -1.33 -4.62
C PRO A 86 -10.60 -1.12 -5.18
N GLN A 87 -9.76 -0.34 -4.48
CA GLN A 87 -8.40 -0.06 -4.95
C GLN A 87 -7.39 0.02 -3.79
N SER A 88 -6.14 -0.35 -4.08
CA SER A 88 -4.96 -0.19 -3.22
C SER A 88 -3.87 0.52 -4.02
N LEU A 89 -3.66 1.79 -3.74
CA LEU A 89 -2.61 2.59 -4.37
C LEU A 89 -1.44 2.71 -3.41
N HIS A 90 -0.24 2.58 -3.94
CA HIS A 90 1.03 2.67 -3.20
C HIS A 90 1.86 3.78 -3.83
N ILE A 91 2.39 4.70 -3.04
CA ILE A 91 3.14 5.82 -3.57
C ILE A 91 4.47 6.03 -2.87
N ALA A 92 5.54 6.12 -3.67
CA ALA A 92 6.88 6.50 -3.24
C ALA A 92 6.99 8.02 -3.14
N LEU A 93 7.35 8.53 -1.96
CA LEU A 93 7.49 9.95 -1.67
C LEU A 93 8.98 10.30 -1.48
N PRO A 94 9.48 11.36 -2.16
CA PRO A 94 10.88 11.78 -2.04
C PRO A 94 11.26 12.24 -0.63
N ASP A 95 10.31 12.84 0.09
CA ASP A 95 10.49 13.33 1.45
C ASP A 95 9.37 12.80 2.34
N PHE A 96 9.69 11.76 3.12
CA PHE A 96 8.76 11.11 4.02
C PHE A 96 9.48 10.70 5.32
N SER A 97 9.00 11.20 6.45
CA SER A 97 9.69 11.04 7.74
C SER A 97 9.62 9.62 8.29
N ALA A 98 8.49 8.94 8.12
CA ALA A 98 8.33 7.52 8.46
C ALA A 98 8.95 6.60 7.41
N GLY A 99 8.95 5.29 7.64
CA GLY A 99 9.28 4.29 6.62
C GLY A 99 8.16 4.14 5.61
N ALA A 100 6.97 3.90 6.11
CA ALA A 100 5.71 3.84 5.37
C ALA A 100 4.54 4.22 6.28
N MET A 101 3.32 4.21 5.74
CA MET A 101 2.09 4.48 6.48
C MET A 101 0.89 3.82 5.78
N GLU A 102 0.07 3.16 6.56
CA GLU A 102 -1.05 2.33 6.12
C GLU A 102 -2.31 3.10 5.67
N ASN A 103 -2.19 4.31 5.19
CA ASN A 103 -3.32 5.13 4.73
C ASN A 103 -4.28 4.32 3.84
N TRP A 104 -5.55 4.21 4.21
CA TRP A 104 -6.47 3.23 3.65
C TRP A 104 -6.77 3.47 2.17
N GLY A 105 -6.19 2.60 1.33
CA GLY A 105 -6.29 2.66 -0.13
C GLY A 105 -5.32 3.63 -0.82
N LEU A 106 -4.46 4.32 -0.06
CA LEU A 106 -3.38 5.15 -0.57
C LEU A 106 -2.16 5.03 0.37
N VAL A 107 -1.54 3.88 0.38
CA VAL A 107 -0.38 3.59 1.23
C VAL A 107 0.81 4.42 0.78
N THR A 108 1.44 5.10 1.72
CA THR A 108 2.55 6.02 1.45
C THR A 108 3.87 5.43 1.92
N TYR A 109 4.92 5.62 1.15
CA TYR A 109 6.24 5.03 1.41
C TYR A 109 7.35 6.04 1.20
N ARG A 110 8.42 5.89 1.97
CA ARG A 110 9.72 6.42 1.57
C ARG A 110 10.19 5.68 0.32
N GLU A 111 10.82 6.37 -0.64
CA GLU A 111 11.24 5.78 -1.93
C GLU A 111 12.03 4.48 -1.77
N VAL A 112 12.93 4.39 -0.77
CA VAL A 112 13.76 3.21 -0.52
C VAL A 112 12.98 1.95 -0.13
N TYR A 113 11.72 2.08 0.24
CA TYR A 113 10.82 0.97 0.59
C TYR A 113 9.76 0.66 -0.48
N LEU A 114 9.86 1.29 -1.65
CA LEU A 114 8.94 1.01 -2.75
C LEU A 114 9.63 0.93 -4.12
N VAL A 115 10.72 1.66 -4.34
CA VAL A 115 11.42 1.71 -5.62
C VAL A 115 12.54 0.67 -5.63
N VAL A 116 12.55 -0.21 -6.63
CA VAL A 116 13.53 -1.29 -6.79
C VAL A 116 14.13 -1.22 -8.20
N ASP A 117 15.42 -0.96 -8.29
CA ASP A 117 16.16 -0.91 -9.54
C ASP A 117 17.00 -2.18 -9.80
N GLU A 118 17.74 -2.18 -10.90
CA GLU A 118 18.64 -3.29 -11.29
C GLU A 118 19.82 -3.48 -10.32
N ASN A 119 20.23 -2.42 -9.61
CA ASN A 119 21.33 -2.42 -8.64
C ASN A 119 20.86 -2.76 -7.22
N SER A 120 19.56 -2.87 -7.00
CA SER A 120 18.99 -3.19 -5.70
C SER A 120 19.43 -4.57 -5.24
N THR A 121 20.02 -4.64 -4.05
CA THR A 121 20.51 -5.89 -3.45
C THR A 121 19.35 -6.83 -3.10
N PHE A 122 19.65 -8.10 -2.91
CA PHE A 122 18.66 -9.06 -2.44
C PHE A 122 18.04 -8.64 -1.10
N ALA A 123 18.88 -8.18 -0.15
CA ALA A 123 18.41 -7.67 1.13
C ALA A 123 17.48 -6.46 0.99
N SER A 124 17.77 -5.55 0.04
CA SER A 124 16.88 -4.41 -0.24
C SER A 124 15.53 -4.86 -0.80
N ARG A 125 15.52 -5.86 -1.68
CA ARG A 125 14.27 -6.44 -2.22
C ARG A 125 13.44 -7.13 -1.14
N GLN A 126 14.07 -7.89 -0.24
CA GLN A 126 13.41 -8.48 0.92
C GLN A 126 12.78 -7.40 1.81
N GLN A 127 13.53 -6.33 2.09
CA GLN A 127 13.02 -5.22 2.92
C GLN A 127 11.83 -4.51 2.27
N VAL A 128 11.86 -4.26 0.95
CA VAL A 128 10.73 -3.69 0.22
C VAL A 128 9.50 -4.61 0.30
N ALA A 129 9.68 -5.91 0.10
CA ALA A 129 8.58 -6.88 0.19
C ALA A 129 7.98 -6.93 1.59
N LEU A 130 8.82 -6.95 2.65
CA LEU A 130 8.36 -6.94 4.05
C LEU A 130 7.56 -5.67 4.35
N VAL A 131 8.07 -4.49 4.00
CA VAL A 131 7.35 -3.23 4.27
C VAL A 131 6.02 -3.18 3.51
N ILE A 132 5.97 -3.61 2.24
CA ILE A 132 4.70 -3.67 1.49
C ILE A 132 3.71 -4.63 2.17
N ALA A 133 4.17 -5.81 2.57
CA ALA A 133 3.33 -6.80 3.26
C ALA A 133 2.85 -6.28 4.62
N HIS A 134 3.71 -5.56 5.37
CA HIS A 134 3.36 -4.89 6.63
C HIS A 134 2.21 -3.91 6.44
N GLU A 135 2.35 -2.95 5.54
CA GLU A 135 1.34 -1.93 5.28
C GLU A 135 0.03 -2.53 4.75
N LEU A 136 0.12 -3.63 4.01
CA LEU A 136 -1.06 -4.35 3.53
C LEU A 136 -1.73 -5.18 4.64
N ALA A 137 -0.98 -5.73 5.61
CA ALA A 137 -1.57 -6.38 6.77
C ALA A 137 -2.41 -5.40 7.61
N HIS A 138 -1.95 -4.16 7.73
CA HIS A 138 -2.69 -3.09 8.39
C HIS A 138 -4.06 -2.81 7.78
N GLN A 139 -4.28 -3.11 6.49
CA GLN A 139 -5.57 -2.90 5.85
C GLN A 139 -6.68 -3.73 6.52
N TRP A 140 -6.32 -4.83 7.16
CA TRP A 140 -7.19 -5.62 8.05
C TRP A 140 -6.97 -5.25 9.52
N PHE A 141 -5.73 -5.25 10.02
CA PHE A 141 -5.37 -4.96 11.42
C PHE A 141 -4.92 -3.50 11.62
N GLY A 142 -5.81 -2.66 12.03
CA GLY A 142 -5.66 -1.20 12.17
C GLY A 142 -6.73 -0.45 11.41
N ASN A 143 -7.03 -0.90 10.18
CA ASN A 143 -8.01 -0.25 9.30
C ASN A 143 -9.40 -0.88 9.42
N LEU A 144 -9.58 -2.11 8.92
CA LEU A 144 -10.89 -2.79 8.98
C LEU A 144 -11.26 -3.15 10.42
N VAL A 145 -10.32 -3.71 11.18
CA VAL A 145 -10.45 -3.98 12.62
C VAL A 145 -9.58 -2.96 13.34
N THR A 146 -10.21 -2.06 14.08
CA THR A 146 -9.54 -0.92 14.72
C THR A 146 -9.50 -1.12 16.22
N MET A 147 -8.36 -0.84 16.85
CA MET A 147 -8.20 -0.80 18.30
C MET A 147 -9.20 0.19 18.93
N LYS A 148 -9.56 -0.05 20.18
CA LYS A 148 -10.49 0.83 20.90
C LYS A 148 -9.88 2.19 21.19
N TRP A 149 -8.60 2.23 21.52
CA TRP A 149 -7.84 3.43 21.82
C TRP A 149 -6.33 3.24 21.60
N TRP A 150 -5.57 4.30 21.63
CA TRP A 150 -4.13 4.35 21.34
C TRP A 150 -3.23 3.54 22.31
N ASP A 151 -3.70 3.25 23.52
CA ASP A 151 -3.00 2.38 24.46
C ASP A 151 -2.91 0.92 23.98
N ASP A 152 -3.76 0.54 23.01
CA ASP A 152 -3.73 -0.76 22.34
C ASP A 152 -3.10 -0.72 20.93
N LEU A 153 -2.30 0.28 20.60
CA LEU A 153 -1.64 0.42 19.29
C LEU A 153 -0.81 -0.82 18.89
N TRP A 154 -0.29 -1.54 19.88
CA TRP A 154 0.43 -2.78 19.67
C TRP A 154 -0.41 -3.85 18.95
N LEU A 155 -1.74 -3.82 19.05
CA LEU A 155 -2.63 -4.73 18.28
C LEU A 155 -2.55 -4.48 16.78
N ASN A 156 -2.33 -3.25 16.34
CA ASN A 156 -2.07 -2.95 14.93
C ASN A 156 -0.66 -3.39 14.55
N GLU A 157 0.34 -2.84 15.20
CA GLU A 157 1.75 -2.96 14.83
C GLU A 157 2.31 -4.38 14.98
N SER A 158 1.98 -5.06 16.09
CA SER A 158 2.51 -6.41 16.33
C SER A 158 1.91 -7.44 15.38
N PHE A 159 0.62 -7.30 15.04
CA PHE A 159 0.01 -8.16 14.03
C PHE A 159 0.58 -7.90 12.64
N ALA A 160 0.72 -6.65 12.23
CA ALA A 160 1.34 -6.31 10.95
C ALA A 160 2.78 -6.81 10.87
N ASN A 161 3.58 -6.62 11.93
CA ASN A 161 4.96 -7.10 12.01
C ASN A 161 5.06 -8.64 11.93
N MET A 162 4.17 -9.39 12.58
CA MET A 162 4.14 -10.84 12.43
C MET A 162 3.72 -11.26 11.01
N MET A 163 2.69 -10.62 10.49
CA MET A 163 2.07 -11.01 9.23
C MET A 163 2.91 -10.65 8.00
N GLU A 164 3.79 -9.65 8.07
CA GLU A 164 4.73 -9.36 6.99
C GLU A 164 5.62 -10.57 6.68
N TYR A 165 6.16 -11.23 7.72
CA TYR A 165 6.97 -12.44 7.56
C TYR A 165 6.15 -13.62 7.06
N VAL A 166 4.97 -13.86 7.62
CA VAL A 166 4.08 -14.97 7.20
C VAL A 166 3.68 -14.80 5.74
N CYS A 167 3.40 -13.57 5.29
CA CYS A 167 3.05 -13.28 3.91
C CYS A 167 4.24 -13.49 2.99
N VAL A 168 5.39 -12.87 3.29
CA VAL A 168 6.56 -12.91 2.39
C VAL A 168 7.12 -14.33 2.30
N ASP A 169 7.16 -15.11 3.39
CA ASP A 169 7.56 -16.53 3.35
C ASP A 169 6.62 -17.36 2.44
N ALA A 170 5.32 -17.07 2.48
CA ALA A 170 4.34 -17.74 1.64
C ALA A 170 4.43 -17.40 0.15
N ILE A 171 4.65 -16.11 -0.18
CA ILE A 171 4.71 -15.66 -1.59
C ILE A 171 6.10 -15.80 -2.20
N GLU A 172 7.16 -15.82 -1.39
CA GLU A 172 8.57 -15.98 -1.79
C GLU A 172 9.27 -17.10 -0.98
N PRO A 173 8.80 -18.35 -1.04
CA PRO A 173 9.29 -19.43 -0.17
C PRO A 173 10.79 -19.76 -0.34
N SER A 174 11.38 -19.36 -1.46
CA SER A 174 12.81 -19.55 -1.71
C SER A 174 13.71 -18.61 -0.91
N TRP A 175 13.15 -17.57 -0.29
CA TRP A 175 13.92 -16.57 0.43
C TRP A 175 14.28 -17.02 1.86
N ASN A 176 13.56 -18.00 2.43
CA ASN A 176 13.75 -18.47 3.81
C ASN A 176 13.78 -17.33 4.82
N ILE A 177 12.75 -16.52 4.85
CA ILE A 177 12.68 -15.26 5.59
C ILE A 177 12.14 -15.46 7.01
#